data_70053f0a65351b9fa5ea970bcbafedf4
#
_entry.id   70053f0a65351b9fa5ea970bcbafedf4
#
_cell.length_a   1.000
_cell.length_b   1.000
_cell.length_c   1.000
_cell.angle_alpha   90.00
_cell.angle_beta   90.00
_cell.angle_gamma   90.00
#
_symmetry.space_group_name_H-M   'P 1'
#
loop_
_entity.id
_entity.type
_entity.pdbx_description
1 polymer ?
#
loop_
_entity_poly.entity_id
_entity_poly.type
_entity_poly.pdbx_seq_one_letter_code
_entity_poly.pdbx_strand_id
1 'polypeptide(L)'
;ALPIYALELWHGPTCAFKDYALQLMPKLLVEAKKNLGRTEKTLILVATSGDTGKAALDGYHDIPGVEIAVFYPTGGTSEIQRLQMATQEGANVAVYAVRGNYDDAQTGVKKVFGDTAIAAELAKRNIRLSSANSINWGRLVPQIVYYFAAYAQLIKAGRITFGDEVDFCVPTGNFGDILAGYYAKRMGLPVGKLVCASNENNVLTDFLTTGTYTAKREFFKTTSPSMDILVSSNLERLLYHVTGSDAEVAGLMKSLAETGSYTVRPETLAAIQENFSCGWSSEEEVVGEIGRAHV
;
A
#
# COMPACT_ATOMS: atom_id res chain seq x y z
N ALA A 1 0.26 -31.10 8.32
CA ALA A 1 0.37 -29.71 7.87
C ALA A 1 -1.03 -29.10 7.82
N LEU A 2 -1.18 -27.84 8.21
CA LEU A 2 -2.44 -27.12 8.05
C LEU A 2 -2.66 -26.86 6.55
N PRO A 3 -3.92 -26.89 6.06
CA PRO A 3 -4.19 -26.56 4.67
C PRO A 3 -3.85 -25.09 4.40
N ILE A 4 -3.11 -24.83 3.32
CA ILE A 4 -2.77 -23.49 2.85
C ILE A 4 -3.53 -23.23 1.56
N TYR A 5 -4.11 -22.03 1.43
CA TYR A 5 -4.83 -21.56 0.24
C TYR A 5 -4.23 -20.27 -0.24
N ALA A 6 -4.06 -20.10 -1.55
CA ALA A 6 -3.62 -18.86 -2.15
C ALA A 6 -4.83 -18.00 -2.58
N LEU A 7 -4.90 -16.78 -2.07
CA LEU A 7 -5.81 -15.76 -2.58
C LEU A 7 -5.11 -15.02 -3.73
N GLU A 8 -5.50 -15.32 -4.96
CA GLU A 8 -4.90 -14.79 -6.16
C GLU A 8 -5.46 -13.41 -6.49
N LEU A 9 -4.68 -12.35 -6.27
CA LEU A 9 -5.07 -10.95 -6.47
C LEU A 9 -4.49 -10.32 -7.75
N TRP A 10 -3.94 -11.12 -8.67
CA TRP A 10 -3.29 -10.66 -9.91
C TRP A 10 -4.13 -10.81 -11.18
N HIS A 11 -5.41 -11.13 -11.07
CA HIS A 11 -6.31 -11.30 -12.22
C HIS A 11 -6.93 -9.98 -12.73
N GLY A 12 -6.48 -8.84 -12.21
CA GLY A 12 -6.89 -7.52 -12.69
C GLY A 12 -6.12 -7.08 -13.93
N PRO A 13 -6.47 -5.91 -14.52
CA PRO A 13 -5.95 -5.45 -15.81
C PRO A 13 -4.44 -5.21 -15.81
N THR A 14 -3.83 -4.97 -14.64
CA THR A 14 -2.39 -4.71 -14.55
C THR A 14 -1.62 -5.82 -13.81
N CYS A 15 -2.28 -6.93 -13.52
CA CYS A 15 -1.72 -8.09 -12.82
C CYS A 15 -1.15 -7.74 -11.43
N ALA A 16 -1.74 -6.77 -10.73
CA ALA A 16 -1.33 -6.34 -9.41
C ALA A 16 -2.54 -6.29 -8.46
N PHE A 17 -2.36 -6.67 -7.18
CA PHE A 17 -3.41 -6.56 -6.16
C PHE A 17 -3.96 -5.12 -6.03
N LYS A 18 -3.18 -4.13 -6.41
CA LYS A 18 -3.53 -2.72 -6.39
C LYS A 18 -4.71 -2.37 -7.30
N ASP A 19 -4.98 -3.20 -8.31
CA ASP A 19 -6.11 -3.05 -9.20
C ASP A 19 -7.45 -3.01 -8.46
N TYR A 20 -7.62 -3.83 -7.42
CA TYR A 20 -8.86 -3.88 -6.62
C TYR A 20 -9.24 -2.50 -6.08
N ALA A 21 -8.27 -1.78 -5.54
CA ALA A 21 -8.53 -0.44 -5.02
C ALA A 21 -8.56 0.62 -6.14
N LEU A 22 -7.64 0.55 -7.10
CA LEU A 22 -7.45 1.59 -8.10
C LEU A 22 -8.50 1.55 -9.22
N GLN A 23 -9.18 0.44 -9.44
CA GLN A 23 -10.36 0.38 -10.32
C GLN A 23 -11.62 1.01 -9.69
N LEU A 24 -11.72 1.04 -8.37
CA LEU A 24 -12.86 1.59 -7.64
C LEU A 24 -12.65 3.04 -7.20
N MET A 25 -11.46 3.36 -6.71
CA MET A 25 -11.14 4.66 -6.10
C MET A 25 -11.45 5.87 -7.00
N PRO A 26 -11.15 5.88 -8.32
CA PRO A 26 -11.48 7.00 -9.19
C PRO A 26 -12.99 7.25 -9.27
N LYS A 27 -13.79 6.19 -9.31
CA LYS A 27 -15.26 6.26 -9.36
C LYS A 27 -15.83 6.84 -8.07
N LEU A 28 -15.31 6.39 -6.93
CA LEU A 28 -15.67 6.96 -5.62
C LEU A 28 -15.28 8.43 -5.51
N LEU A 29 -14.11 8.81 -6.03
CA LEU A 29 -13.65 10.21 -6.05
C LEU A 29 -14.61 11.10 -6.83
N VAL A 30 -15.02 10.69 -8.03
CA VAL A 30 -15.94 11.46 -8.88
C VAL A 30 -17.29 11.61 -8.20
N GLU A 31 -17.85 10.54 -7.66
CA GLU A 31 -19.14 10.59 -6.99
C GLU A 31 -19.09 11.42 -5.69
N ALA A 32 -18.03 11.30 -4.91
CA ALA A 32 -17.82 12.11 -3.71
C ALA A 32 -17.73 13.62 -4.06
N LYS A 33 -17.02 13.99 -5.13
CA LYS A 33 -16.95 15.38 -5.61
C LYS A 33 -18.33 15.90 -6.00
N LYS A 34 -19.08 15.13 -6.77
CA LYS A 34 -20.45 15.46 -7.17
C LYS A 34 -21.35 15.71 -5.96
N ASN A 35 -21.32 14.80 -4.96
CA ASN A 35 -22.14 14.91 -3.75
C ASN A 35 -21.74 16.11 -2.89
N LEU A 36 -20.48 16.55 -2.95
CA LEU A 36 -19.99 17.73 -2.24
C LEU A 36 -20.11 19.03 -3.06
N GLY A 37 -20.68 18.99 -4.26
CA GLY A 37 -20.80 20.15 -5.15
C GLY A 37 -19.44 20.70 -5.61
N ARG A 38 -18.38 19.87 -5.64
CA ARG A 38 -17.03 20.27 -6.02
C ARG A 38 -16.86 20.21 -7.54
N THR A 39 -16.34 21.29 -8.12
CA THR A 39 -16.17 21.44 -9.59
C THR A 39 -14.71 21.47 -10.04
N GLU A 40 -13.76 21.60 -9.11
CA GLU A 40 -12.34 21.64 -9.43
C GLU A 40 -11.87 20.34 -10.11
N LYS A 41 -10.96 20.44 -11.08
CA LYS A 41 -10.24 19.25 -11.58
C LYS A 41 -9.34 18.67 -10.49
N THR A 42 -9.24 17.36 -10.42
CA THR A 42 -8.29 16.69 -9.53
C THR A 42 -7.06 16.26 -10.32
N LEU A 43 -5.88 16.74 -9.93
CA LEU A 43 -4.59 16.28 -10.46
C LEU A 43 -4.00 15.25 -9.50
N ILE A 44 -3.93 14.01 -9.96
CA ILE A 44 -3.33 12.90 -9.23
C ILE A 44 -1.82 12.86 -9.55
N LEU A 45 -0.98 12.98 -8.53
CA LEU A 45 0.46 12.78 -8.67
C LEU A 45 0.86 11.46 -8.01
N VAL A 46 1.62 10.65 -8.72
CA VAL A 46 2.09 9.33 -8.26
C VAL A 46 3.58 9.21 -8.49
N ALA A 47 4.35 8.97 -7.43
CA ALA A 47 5.69 8.41 -7.56
C ALA A 47 5.59 6.89 -7.43
N THR A 48 6.29 6.15 -8.29
CA THR A 48 6.19 4.69 -8.35
C THR A 48 7.50 4.01 -8.67
N SER A 49 7.67 2.79 -8.15
CA SER A 49 8.70 1.85 -8.59
C SER A 49 8.21 0.91 -9.71
N GLY A 50 6.90 1.02 -10.11
CA GLY A 50 6.34 0.26 -11.23
C GLY A 50 4.84 0.00 -11.09
N ASP A 51 4.44 -0.96 -10.28
CA ASP A 51 3.08 -1.51 -10.21
C ASP A 51 2.00 -0.51 -9.76
N THR A 52 2.29 0.34 -8.78
CA THR A 52 1.34 1.39 -8.36
C THR A 52 1.06 2.38 -9.49
N GLY A 53 2.11 2.79 -10.21
CA GLY A 53 1.95 3.73 -11.32
C GLY A 53 1.07 3.16 -12.42
N LYS A 54 1.35 1.92 -12.83
CA LYS A 54 0.55 1.27 -13.88
C LYS A 54 -0.90 1.07 -13.45
N ALA A 55 -1.14 0.55 -12.25
CA ALA A 55 -2.49 0.33 -11.75
C ALA A 55 -3.27 1.66 -11.57
N ALA A 56 -2.58 2.74 -11.19
CA ALA A 56 -3.20 4.07 -11.12
C ALA A 56 -3.52 4.63 -12.50
N LEU A 57 -2.61 4.53 -13.46
CA LEU A 57 -2.86 4.96 -14.84
C LEU A 57 -4.08 4.26 -15.42
N ASP A 58 -4.13 2.93 -15.29
CA ASP A 58 -5.24 2.13 -15.78
C ASP A 58 -6.59 2.48 -15.12
N GLY A 59 -6.59 2.68 -13.78
CA GLY A 59 -7.81 3.02 -13.05
C GLY A 59 -8.30 4.45 -13.29
N TYR A 60 -7.40 5.40 -13.56
CA TYR A 60 -7.74 6.82 -13.73
C TYR A 60 -7.82 7.29 -15.17
N HIS A 61 -7.46 6.44 -16.19
CA HIS A 61 -7.53 6.85 -17.57
C HIS A 61 -8.97 7.22 -17.96
N ASP A 62 -9.10 8.31 -18.69
CA ASP A 62 -10.36 8.85 -19.21
C ASP A 62 -11.46 9.10 -18.14
N ILE A 63 -11.08 9.21 -16.87
CA ILE A 63 -12.02 9.60 -15.79
C ILE A 63 -12.32 11.10 -15.87
N PRO A 64 -13.60 11.51 -16.04
CA PRO A 64 -13.96 12.92 -16.18
C PRO A 64 -13.54 13.77 -14.96
N GLY A 65 -12.92 14.91 -15.22
CA GLY A 65 -12.50 15.86 -14.17
C GLY A 65 -11.30 15.41 -13.34
N VAL A 66 -10.58 14.40 -13.81
CA VAL A 66 -9.33 13.92 -13.22
C VAL A 66 -8.22 13.94 -14.26
N GLU A 67 -7.05 14.40 -13.86
CA GLU A 67 -5.78 14.28 -14.59
C GLU A 67 -4.83 13.44 -13.74
N ILE A 68 -3.98 12.63 -14.36
CA ILE A 68 -3.00 11.82 -13.65
C ILE A 68 -1.61 11.97 -14.25
N ALA A 69 -0.61 12.22 -13.39
CA ALA A 69 0.80 12.24 -13.75
C ALA A 69 1.59 11.25 -12.89
N VAL A 70 2.28 10.33 -13.55
CA VAL A 70 3.08 9.29 -12.92
C VAL A 70 4.56 9.56 -13.16
N PHE A 71 5.35 9.50 -12.09
CA PHE A 71 6.79 9.68 -12.10
C PHE A 71 7.48 8.39 -11.67
N TYR A 72 8.37 7.86 -12.51
CA TYR A 72 9.14 6.66 -12.23
C TYR A 72 10.63 6.86 -12.48
N PRO A 73 11.52 6.18 -11.73
CA PRO A 73 12.95 6.33 -11.89
C PRO A 73 13.45 5.62 -13.17
N THR A 74 14.28 6.31 -13.95
CA THR A 74 14.92 5.71 -15.12
C THR A 74 15.80 4.53 -14.69
N GLY A 75 15.52 3.33 -15.21
CA GLY A 75 16.24 2.10 -14.86
C GLY A 75 15.88 1.51 -13.48
N GLY A 76 14.91 2.10 -12.76
CA GLY A 76 14.48 1.63 -11.44
C GLY A 76 13.16 0.84 -11.45
N THR A 77 12.60 0.54 -12.62
CA THR A 77 11.40 -0.29 -12.81
C THR A 77 11.72 -1.49 -13.67
N SER A 78 10.94 -2.58 -13.57
CA SER A 78 11.05 -3.68 -14.52
C SER A 78 10.65 -3.22 -15.93
N GLU A 79 11.20 -3.86 -16.95
CA GLU A 79 10.90 -3.49 -18.34
C GLU A 79 9.41 -3.66 -18.67
N ILE A 80 8.77 -4.71 -18.16
CA ILE A 80 7.34 -4.95 -18.36
C ILE A 80 6.52 -3.81 -17.73
N GLN A 81 6.80 -3.42 -16.50
CA GLN A 81 6.08 -2.33 -15.83
C GLN A 81 6.32 -0.98 -16.51
N ARG A 82 7.55 -0.74 -16.96
CA ARG A 82 7.89 0.45 -17.75
C ARG A 82 7.06 0.51 -19.03
N LEU A 83 7.00 -0.58 -19.78
CA LEU A 83 6.19 -0.68 -21.00
C LEU A 83 4.70 -0.49 -20.71
N GLN A 84 4.17 -1.15 -19.69
CA GLN A 84 2.79 -0.97 -19.27
C GLN A 84 2.43 0.50 -18.98
N MET A 85 3.34 1.26 -18.36
CA MET A 85 3.12 2.70 -18.10
C MET A 85 3.28 3.54 -19.37
N ALA A 86 4.33 3.28 -20.16
CA ALA A 86 4.67 4.08 -21.33
C ALA A 86 3.65 3.90 -22.49
N THR A 87 2.95 2.78 -22.55
CA THR A 87 1.94 2.48 -23.55
C THR A 87 0.51 2.73 -23.06
N GLN A 88 0.32 3.25 -21.84
CA GLN A 88 -1.01 3.56 -21.35
C GLN A 88 -1.65 4.66 -22.18
N GLU A 89 -2.78 4.34 -22.80
CA GLU A 89 -3.62 5.29 -23.53
C GLU A 89 -4.54 6.05 -22.56
N GLY A 90 -4.99 7.23 -23.00
CA GLY A 90 -5.91 8.08 -22.26
C GLY A 90 -5.63 9.55 -22.47
N ALA A 91 -6.66 10.38 -22.61
CA ALA A 91 -6.52 11.82 -22.86
C ALA A 91 -6.03 12.61 -21.63
N ASN A 92 -6.14 12.02 -20.45
CA ASN A 92 -5.87 12.64 -19.15
C ASN A 92 -4.66 12.03 -18.43
N VAL A 93 -3.84 11.22 -19.10
CA VAL A 93 -2.68 10.52 -18.51
C VAL A 93 -1.37 11.13 -18.97
N ALA A 94 -0.40 11.23 -18.06
CA ALA A 94 0.96 11.65 -18.36
C ALA A 94 1.97 10.80 -17.58
N VAL A 95 3.05 10.38 -18.23
CA VAL A 95 4.07 9.49 -17.66
C VAL A 95 5.44 10.12 -17.87
N TYR A 96 6.20 10.26 -16.78
CA TYR A 96 7.50 10.92 -16.76
C TYR A 96 8.57 10.02 -16.16
N ALA A 97 9.64 9.78 -16.92
CA ALA A 97 10.86 9.16 -16.41
C ALA A 97 11.73 10.21 -15.70
N VAL A 98 12.07 9.96 -14.46
CA VAL A 98 12.92 10.84 -13.65
C VAL A 98 14.36 10.30 -13.66
N ARG A 99 15.33 11.16 -13.90
CA ARG A 99 16.75 10.83 -13.74
C ARG A 99 17.08 10.81 -12.25
N GLY A 100 17.22 9.63 -11.67
CA GLY A 100 17.43 9.40 -10.26
C GLY A 100 16.85 8.05 -9.83
N ASN A 101 16.68 7.86 -8.55
CA ASN A 101 16.08 6.67 -7.96
C ASN A 101 14.60 6.93 -7.55
N TYR A 102 13.97 5.91 -6.94
CA TYR A 102 12.59 6.02 -6.47
C TYR A 102 12.41 7.10 -5.39
N ASP A 103 13.39 7.26 -4.49
CA ASP A 103 13.32 8.25 -3.41
C ASP A 103 13.38 9.68 -3.95
N ASP A 104 14.12 9.90 -5.06
CA ASP A 104 14.16 11.19 -5.75
C ASP A 104 12.79 11.56 -6.31
N ALA A 105 12.13 10.60 -7.00
CA ALA A 105 10.79 10.78 -7.53
C ALA A 105 9.76 11.03 -6.42
N GLN A 106 9.81 10.24 -5.34
CA GLN A 106 8.92 10.37 -4.18
C GLN A 106 9.13 11.71 -3.47
N THR A 107 10.39 12.12 -3.26
CA THR A 107 10.74 13.39 -2.63
C THR A 107 10.25 14.57 -3.48
N GLY A 108 10.41 14.48 -4.80
CA GLY A 108 9.89 15.48 -5.74
C GLY A 108 8.39 15.65 -5.62
N VAL A 109 7.64 14.56 -5.65
CA VAL A 109 6.18 14.59 -5.48
C VAL A 109 5.78 15.13 -4.10
N LYS A 110 6.44 14.72 -3.02
CA LYS A 110 6.18 15.27 -1.67
C LYS A 110 6.44 16.79 -1.59
N LYS A 111 7.51 17.30 -2.24
CA LYS A 111 7.78 18.73 -2.31
C LYS A 111 6.65 19.49 -3.02
N VAL A 112 6.13 18.95 -4.13
CA VAL A 112 4.98 19.55 -4.83
C VAL A 112 3.75 19.61 -3.94
N PHE A 113 3.46 18.55 -3.18
CA PHE A 113 2.33 18.53 -2.23
C PHE A 113 2.50 19.54 -1.08
N GLY A 114 3.71 19.77 -0.62
CA GLY A 114 4.03 20.71 0.46
C GLY A 114 4.21 22.16 0.01
N ASP A 115 4.24 22.43 -1.30
CA ASP A 115 4.48 23.77 -1.84
C ASP A 115 3.20 24.59 -1.94
N THR A 116 3.06 25.56 -1.06
CA THR A 116 1.89 26.45 -0.99
C THR A 116 1.76 27.37 -2.23
N ALA A 117 2.88 27.72 -2.88
CA ALA A 117 2.85 28.55 -4.08
C ALA A 117 2.33 27.76 -5.28
N ILE A 118 2.77 26.51 -5.45
CA ILE A 118 2.23 25.58 -6.46
C ILE A 118 0.75 25.35 -6.20
N ALA A 119 0.36 25.08 -4.96
CA ALA A 119 -1.05 24.85 -4.59
C ALA A 119 -1.92 26.08 -4.93
N ALA A 120 -1.46 27.28 -4.64
CA ALA A 120 -2.16 28.53 -4.96
C ALA A 120 -2.28 28.76 -6.49
N GLU A 121 -1.24 28.46 -7.26
CA GLU A 121 -1.27 28.59 -8.72
C GLU A 121 -2.24 27.57 -9.37
N LEU A 122 -2.26 26.35 -8.88
CA LEU A 122 -3.21 25.32 -9.33
C LEU A 122 -4.65 25.70 -8.97
N ALA A 123 -4.87 26.27 -7.78
CA ALA A 123 -6.19 26.73 -7.35
C ALA A 123 -6.76 27.81 -8.25
N LYS A 124 -5.93 28.76 -8.77
CA LYS A 124 -6.35 29.76 -9.77
C LYS A 124 -6.87 29.13 -11.05
N ARG A 125 -6.40 27.94 -11.39
CA ARG A 125 -6.82 27.16 -12.56
C ARG A 125 -7.94 26.17 -12.25
N ASN A 126 -8.53 26.27 -11.05
CA ASN A 126 -9.53 25.33 -10.54
C ASN A 126 -9.03 23.88 -10.52
N ILE A 127 -7.77 23.66 -10.11
CA ILE A 127 -7.13 22.35 -9.99
C ILE A 127 -6.75 22.10 -8.53
N ARG A 128 -7.00 20.88 -8.05
CA ARG A 128 -6.60 20.41 -6.72
C ARG A 128 -5.73 19.16 -6.83
N LEU A 129 -4.64 19.14 -6.05
CA LEU A 129 -3.76 17.97 -5.96
C LEU A 129 -4.40 16.85 -5.13
N SER A 130 -4.16 15.62 -5.55
CA SER A 130 -4.43 14.41 -4.78
C SER A 130 -3.42 13.31 -5.12
N SER A 131 -3.42 12.23 -4.36
CA SER A 131 -2.50 11.10 -4.55
C SER A 131 -3.26 9.79 -4.68
N ALA A 132 -2.74 8.89 -5.52
CA ALA A 132 -3.18 7.50 -5.60
C ALA A 132 -2.22 6.53 -4.87
N ASN A 133 -1.26 7.02 -4.12
CA ASN A 133 -0.36 6.19 -3.30
C ASN A 133 -1.09 5.60 -2.08
N SER A 134 -0.45 4.63 -1.42
CA SER A 134 -1.05 3.85 -0.32
C SER A 134 -1.45 4.65 0.92
N ILE A 135 -0.94 5.89 1.08
CA ILE A 135 -1.38 6.81 2.13
C ILE A 135 -2.84 7.27 1.97
N ASN A 136 -3.39 7.19 0.76
CA ASN A 136 -4.78 7.55 0.53
C ASN A 136 -5.72 6.47 1.08
N TRP A 137 -6.67 6.87 1.93
CA TRP A 137 -7.66 5.97 2.51
C TRP A 137 -8.48 5.21 1.46
N GLY A 138 -8.77 5.84 0.32
CA GLY A 138 -9.45 5.21 -0.81
C GLY A 138 -8.67 4.03 -1.43
N ARG A 139 -7.37 3.91 -1.12
CA ARG A 139 -6.56 2.74 -1.48
C ARG A 139 -6.73 1.59 -0.49
N LEU A 140 -7.04 1.87 0.76
CA LEU A 140 -7.13 0.87 1.81
C LEU A 140 -8.54 0.25 1.90
N VAL A 141 -9.58 1.07 1.90
CA VAL A 141 -10.96 0.62 2.11
C VAL A 141 -11.42 -0.48 1.16
N PRO A 142 -11.19 -0.40 -0.16
CA PRO A 142 -11.62 -1.46 -1.08
C PRO A 142 -10.93 -2.80 -0.83
N GLN A 143 -9.76 -2.80 -0.20
CA GLN A 143 -9.00 -4.00 0.09
C GLN A 143 -9.64 -4.85 1.21
N ILE A 144 -10.47 -4.26 2.06
CA ILE A 144 -11.23 -4.98 3.08
C ILE A 144 -12.12 -6.07 2.43
N VAL A 145 -12.64 -5.80 1.24
CA VAL A 145 -13.62 -6.65 0.55
C VAL A 145 -13.05 -8.03 0.24
N TYR A 146 -11.82 -8.12 -0.21
CA TYR A 146 -11.28 -9.43 -0.61
C TYR A 146 -10.97 -10.36 0.59
N TYR A 147 -10.79 -9.84 1.80
CA TYR A 147 -10.72 -10.68 3.01
C TYR A 147 -12.06 -11.37 3.28
N PHE A 148 -13.16 -10.63 3.20
CA PHE A 148 -14.51 -11.21 3.31
C PHE A 148 -14.79 -12.19 2.16
N ALA A 149 -14.40 -11.83 0.93
CA ALA A 149 -14.60 -12.70 -0.24
C ALA A 149 -13.81 -14.00 -0.11
N ALA A 150 -12.56 -13.97 0.33
CA ALA A 150 -11.73 -15.15 0.57
C ALA A 150 -12.36 -16.07 1.62
N TYR A 151 -12.78 -15.51 2.75
CA TYR A 151 -13.46 -16.24 3.80
C TYR A 151 -14.75 -16.92 3.30
N ALA A 152 -15.59 -16.18 2.58
CA ALA A 152 -16.82 -16.70 1.99
C ALA A 152 -16.56 -17.82 0.97
N GLN A 153 -15.47 -17.71 0.18
CA GLN A 153 -15.07 -18.76 -0.76
C GLN A 153 -14.65 -20.06 -0.05
N LEU A 154 -13.94 -19.96 1.07
CA LEU A 154 -13.56 -21.12 1.88
C LEU A 154 -14.79 -21.82 2.45
N ILE A 155 -15.80 -21.09 2.95
CA ILE A 155 -17.08 -21.65 3.39
C ILE A 155 -17.79 -22.34 2.22
N LYS A 156 -17.91 -21.64 1.07
CA LYS A 156 -18.58 -22.17 -0.11
C LYS A 156 -17.92 -23.46 -0.62
N ALA A 157 -16.61 -23.56 -0.49
CA ALA A 157 -15.83 -24.76 -0.86
C ALA A 157 -15.87 -25.85 0.20
N GLY A 158 -16.58 -25.67 1.33
CA GLY A 158 -16.64 -26.63 2.42
C GLY A 158 -15.31 -26.85 3.15
N ARG A 159 -14.41 -25.86 3.10
CA ARG A 159 -13.10 -25.95 3.74
C ARG A 159 -13.11 -25.52 5.18
N ILE A 160 -14.02 -24.61 5.53
CA ILE A 160 -14.29 -24.13 6.88
C ILE A 160 -15.79 -24.00 7.10
N THR A 161 -16.21 -23.90 8.36
CA THR A 161 -17.57 -23.58 8.78
C THR A 161 -17.63 -22.09 9.18
N PHE A 162 -18.80 -21.47 9.07
CA PHE A 162 -18.96 -20.09 9.53
C PHE A 162 -18.63 -19.96 11.02
N GLY A 163 -17.72 -19.07 11.34
CA GLY A 163 -17.19 -18.85 12.70
C GLY A 163 -15.81 -19.45 12.94
N ASP A 164 -15.34 -20.35 12.08
CA ASP A 164 -13.96 -20.83 12.17
C ASP A 164 -12.97 -19.70 11.88
N GLU A 165 -11.92 -19.58 12.67
CA GLU A 165 -10.88 -18.57 12.46
C GLU A 165 -9.95 -18.95 11.30
N VAL A 166 -9.58 -17.94 10.50
CA VAL A 166 -8.62 -18.05 9.40
C VAL A 166 -7.47 -17.10 9.62
N ASP A 167 -6.25 -17.62 9.56
CA ASP A 167 -5.04 -16.78 9.54
C ASP A 167 -4.78 -16.30 8.11
N PHE A 168 -4.36 -15.04 7.98
CA PHE A 168 -3.96 -14.47 6.68
C PHE A 168 -2.48 -14.11 6.70
N CYS A 169 -1.70 -14.76 5.84
CA CYS A 169 -0.31 -14.40 5.58
C CYS A 169 -0.26 -13.39 4.43
N VAL A 170 0.26 -12.21 4.69
CA VAL A 170 0.20 -11.07 3.77
C VAL A 170 1.62 -10.55 3.50
N PRO A 171 2.13 -10.67 2.26
CA PRO A 171 3.35 -9.98 1.86
C PRO A 171 3.20 -8.47 2.06
N THR A 172 4.05 -7.87 2.90
CA THR A 172 3.78 -6.55 3.45
C THR A 172 4.97 -5.59 3.29
N GLY A 173 4.72 -4.43 2.67
CA GLY A 173 5.62 -3.29 2.63
C GLY A 173 5.00 -2.07 3.30
N ASN A 174 4.10 -1.35 2.62
CA ASN A 174 3.43 -0.14 3.12
C ASN A 174 2.31 -0.38 4.14
N PHE A 175 2.12 -1.60 4.61
CA PHE A 175 1.14 -2.00 5.63
C PHE A 175 -0.34 -1.77 5.26
N GLY A 176 -0.65 -1.38 4.03
CA GLY A 176 -2.02 -1.06 3.60
C GLY A 176 -2.90 -2.29 3.50
N ASP A 177 -2.42 -3.33 2.84
CA ASP A 177 -3.12 -4.59 2.63
C ASP A 177 -3.42 -5.30 3.97
N ILE A 178 -2.41 -5.60 4.77
CA ILE A 178 -2.59 -6.28 6.05
C ILE A 178 -3.44 -5.47 7.04
N LEU A 179 -3.38 -4.13 6.98
CA LEU A 179 -4.25 -3.25 7.77
C LEU A 179 -5.71 -3.37 7.33
N ALA A 180 -5.98 -3.60 6.04
CA ALA A 180 -7.33 -3.90 5.57
C ALA A 180 -7.86 -5.22 6.16
N GLY A 181 -7.00 -6.23 6.32
CA GLY A 181 -7.31 -7.46 7.07
C GLY A 181 -7.63 -7.19 8.55
N TYR A 182 -6.89 -6.30 9.18
CA TYR A 182 -7.17 -5.86 10.56
C TYR A 182 -8.53 -5.16 10.66
N TYR A 183 -8.88 -4.30 9.69
CA TYR A 183 -10.23 -3.72 9.67
C TYR A 183 -11.32 -4.78 9.44
N ALA A 184 -11.09 -5.74 8.55
CA ALA A 184 -12.03 -6.86 8.36
C ALA A 184 -12.27 -7.62 9.67
N LYS A 185 -11.22 -7.91 10.44
CA LYS A 185 -11.33 -8.50 11.79
C LYS A 185 -12.16 -7.63 12.72
N ARG A 186 -11.89 -6.34 12.77
CA ARG A 186 -12.66 -5.39 13.61
C ARG A 186 -14.12 -5.22 13.16
N MET A 187 -14.43 -5.53 11.91
CA MET A 187 -15.80 -5.58 11.38
C MET A 187 -16.51 -6.90 11.68
N GLY A 188 -15.83 -7.85 12.34
CA GLY A 188 -16.41 -9.12 12.77
C GLY A 188 -16.09 -10.31 11.88
N LEU A 189 -15.19 -10.19 10.91
CA LEU A 189 -14.68 -11.34 10.17
C LEU A 189 -13.87 -12.22 11.12
N PRO A 190 -14.11 -13.57 11.18
CA PRO A 190 -13.33 -14.48 12.02
C PRO A 190 -11.90 -14.64 11.50
N VAL A 191 -11.04 -13.70 11.86
CA VAL A 191 -9.61 -13.69 11.55
C VAL A 191 -8.83 -14.08 12.81
N GLY A 192 -8.02 -15.11 12.72
CA GLY A 192 -7.09 -15.50 13.78
C GLY A 192 -5.91 -14.51 13.83
N LYS A 193 -4.80 -14.87 13.21
CA LYS A 193 -3.62 -13.99 13.09
C LYS A 193 -3.49 -13.40 11.69
N LEU A 194 -2.98 -12.18 11.67
CA LEU A 194 -2.47 -11.54 10.47
C LEU A 194 -0.96 -11.67 10.47
N VAL A 195 -0.43 -12.49 9.58
CA VAL A 195 1.00 -12.78 9.49
C VAL A 195 1.64 -11.77 8.53
N CYS A 196 2.41 -10.84 9.06
CA CYS A 196 3.17 -9.86 8.29
C CYS A 196 4.42 -10.52 7.72
N ALA A 197 4.40 -10.86 6.44
CA ALA A 197 5.53 -11.46 5.74
C ALA A 197 6.38 -10.35 5.09
N SER A 198 7.69 -10.36 5.36
CA SER A 198 8.66 -9.41 4.82
C SER A 198 9.69 -10.10 3.94
N ASN A 199 10.31 -9.35 3.01
CA ASN A 199 11.54 -9.73 2.35
C ASN A 199 12.76 -9.28 3.19
N GLU A 200 13.94 -9.20 2.60
CA GLU A 200 15.17 -8.73 3.28
C GLU A 200 15.03 -7.32 3.87
N ASN A 201 14.13 -6.48 3.35
CA ASN A 201 13.76 -5.20 3.96
C ASN A 201 12.79 -5.42 5.15
N ASN A 202 13.23 -6.14 6.16
CA ASN A 202 12.43 -6.72 7.24
C ASN A 202 12.14 -5.78 8.43
N VAL A 203 12.09 -4.48 8.19
CA VAL A 203 11.84 -3.47 9.24
C VAL A 203 10.54 -3.73 10.03
N LEU A 204 9.51 -4.25 9.37
CA LEU A 204 8.24 -4.58 10.02
C LEU A 204 8.36 -5.82 10.91
N THR A 205 9.12 -6.82 10.50
CA THR A 205 9.39 -8.01 11.33
C THR A 205 10.12 -7.62 12.61
N ASP A 206 11.17 -6.80 12.52
CA ASP A 206 11.87 -6.30 13.69
C ASP A 206 10.95 -5.50 14.62
N PHE A 207 10.16 -4.58 14.05
CA PHE A 207 9.21 -3.79 14.83
C PHE A 207 8.17 -4.65 15.54
N LEU A 208 7.53 -5.58 14.83
CA LEU A 208 6.49 -6.45 15.40
C LEU A 208 7.05 -7.41 16.47
N THR A 209 8.35 -7.70 16.42
CA THR A 209 9.05 -8.54 17.39
C THR A 209 9.50 -7.74 18.61
N THR A 210 10.11 -6.55 18.40
CA THR A 210 10.83 -5.82 19.45
C THR A 210 10.11 -4.57 19.95
N GLY A 211 9.13 -4.06 19.20
CA GLY A 211 8.48 -2.77 19.44
C GLY A 211 9.33 -1.57 18.99
N THR A 212 10.53 -1.82 18.45
CA THR A 212 11.40 -0.76 17.94
C THR A 212 11.40 -0.73 16.42
N TYR A 213 11.03 0.42 15.87
CA TYR A 213 11.07 0.69 14.43
C TYR A 213 12.32 1.48 14.07
N THR A 214 13.14 0.95 13.16
CA THR A 214 14.37 1.61 12.70
C THR A 214 14.42 1.65 11.18
N ALA A 215 14.19 2.85 10.61
CA ALA A 215 14.23 3.08 9.16
C ALA A 215 15.64 3.30 8.61
N LYS A 216 16.59 3.74 9.46
CA LYS A 216 17.99 3.94 9.08
C LYS A 216 18.74 2.59 9.08
N ARG A 217 18.61 1.86 7.98
CA ARG A 217 19.25 0.56 7.76
C ARG A 217 19.64 0.41 6.28
N GLU A 218 20.36 -0.65 5.97
CA GLU A 218 20.66 -1.01 4.60
C GLU A 218 19.36 -1.28 3.82
N PHE A 219 19.34 -0.83 2.57
CA PHE A 219 18.23 -1.07 1.63
C PHE A 219 18.62 -2.17 0.66
N PHE A 220 17.81 -3.20 0.57
CA PHE A 220 17.99 -4.31 -0.35
C PHE A 220 17.04 -4.18 -1.53
N LYS A 221 17.59 -4.25 -2.74
CA LYS A 221 16.79 -4.33 -3.96
C LYS A 221 16.50 -5.79 -4.26
N THR A 222 15.24 -6.18 -4.15
CA THR A 222 14.80 -7.57 -4.30
C THR A 222 13.99 -7.79 -5.57
N THR A 223 13.60 -9.04 -5.84
CA THR A 223 12.64 -9.41 -6.90
C THR A 223 11.20 -8.99 -6.58
N SER A 224 10.96 -8.50 -5.35
CA SER A 224 9.65 -8.03 -4.87
C SER A 224 9.65 -6.52 -4.58
N PRO A 225 9.87 -5.65 -5.59
CA PRO A 225 10.12 -4.21 -5.38
C PRO A 225 8.98 -3.46 -4.69
N SER A 226 7.76 -3.99 -4.73
CA SER A 226 6.61 -3.42 -4.00
C SER A 226 6.74 -3.54 -2.49
N MET A 227 7.58 -4.46 -2.01
CA MET A 227 7.87 -4.72 -0.60
C MET A 227 9.20 -4.09 -0.15
N ASP A 228 10.00 -3.53 -1.06
CA ASP A 228 11.27 -2.86 -0.77
C ASP A 228 11.00 -1.50 -0.10
N ILE A 229 10.58 -1.54 1.15
CA ILE A 229 10.11 -0.39 1.93
C ILE A 229 10.84 -0.34 3.27
N LEU A 230 11.45 0.80 3.58
CA LEU A 230 12.02 1.08 4.89
C LEU A 230 11.14 1.99 5.75
N VAL A 231 10.21 2.75 5.14
CA VAL A 231 9.23 3.58 5.85
C VAL A 231 7.82 3.16 5.46
N SER A 232 7.18 2.39 6.32
CA SER A 232 5.85 1.83 6.09
C SER A 232 4.74 2.85 6.37
N SER A 233 4.07 3.32 5.33
CA SER A 233 3.20 4.51 5.36
C SER A 233 1.86 4.32 6.07
N ASN A 234 1.41 3.10 6.34
CA ASN A 234 0.13 2.86 7.03
C ASN A 234 0.29 2.27 8.44
N LEU A 235 1.51 2.00 8.89
CA LEU A 235 1.74 1.49 10.24
C LEU A 235 1.27 2.49 11.31
N GLU A 236 1.42 3.79 11.06
CA GLU A 236 0.91 4.85 11.96
C GLU A 236 -0.60 4.73 12.23
N ARG A 237 -1.38 4.20 11.26
CA ARG A 237 -2.82 3.97 11.45
C ARG A 237 -3.09 2.84 12.43
N LEU A 238 -2.30 1.75 12.37
CA LEU A 238 -2.37 0.69 13.38
C LEU A 238 -2.02 1.25 14.76
N LEU A 239 -0.92 2.01 14.86
CA LEU A 239 -0.50 2.64 16.12
C LEU A 239 -1.61 3.49 16.70
N TYR A 240 -2.29 4.31 15.90
CA TYR A 240 -3.43 5.10 16.37
C TYR A 240 -4.58 4.24 16.89
N HIS A 241 -4.91 3.13 16.22
CA HIS A 241 -5.98 2.24 16.66
C HIS A 241 -5.65 1.52 17.97
N VAL A 242 -4.38 1.21 18.20
CA VAL A 242 -3.95 0.49 19.39
C VAL A 242 -3.74 1.43 20.57
N THR A 243 -3.15 2.61 20.35
CA THR A 243 -2.89 3.59 21.42
C THR A 243 -4.10 4.45 21.76
N GLY A 244 -5.00 4.69 20.79
CA GLY A 244 -6.11 5.63 20.91
C GLY A 244 -5.67 7.08 21.08
N SER A 245 -4.41 7.43 20.77
CA SER A 245 -3.82 8.74 21.02
C SER A 245 -3.12 9.29 19.78
N ASP A 246 -3.66 10.35 19.22
CA ASP A 246 -3.05 11.12 18.12
C ASP A 246 -1.74 11.80 18.56
N ALA A 247 -1.68 12.31 19.79
CA ALA A 247 -0.49 12.94 20.35
C ALA A 247 0.67 11.95 20.49
N GLU A 248 0.39 10.71 20.95
CA GLU A 248 1.41 9.67 21.06
C GLU A 248 1.94 9.29 19.68
N VAL A 249 1.05 9.04 18.72
CA VAL A 249 1.44 8.70 17.34
C VAL A 249 2.22 9.83 16.70
N ALA A 250 1.80 11.09 16.87
CA ALA A 250 2.55 12.25 16.38
C ALA A 250 3.95 12.32 16.97
N GLY A 251 4.12 12.01 18.26
CA GLY A 251 5.42 11.90 18.92
C GLY A 251 6.32 10.82 18.31
N LEU A 252 5.78 9.63 18.05
CA LEU A 252 6.50 8.53 17.40
C LEU A 252 6.93 8.90 15.97
N MET A 253 6.03 9.51 15.18
CA MET A 253 6.33 9.94 13.81
C MET A 253 7.36 11.08 13.78
N LYS A 254 7.33 11.99 14.74
CA LYS A 254 8.36 13.01 14.94
C LYS A 254 9.72 12.39 15.24
N SER A 255 9.78 11.43 16.16
CA SER A 255 11.00 10.69 16.46
C SER A 255 11.56 9.99 15.23
N LEU A 256 10.68 9.31 14.45
CA LEU A 256 11.08 8.68 13.18
C LEU A 256 11.70 9.68 12.20
N ALA A 257 11.11 10.86 12.06
CA ALA A 257 11.62 11.90 11.14
C ALA A 257 12.96 12.48 11.60
N GLU A 258 13.15 12.70 12.90
CA GLU A 258 14.36 13.33 13.47
C GLU A 258 15.52 12.34 13.65
N THR A 259 15.23 11.13 14.13
CA THR A 259 16.27 10.16 14.52
C THR A 259 16.35 8.96 13.55
N GLY A 260 15.28 8.69 12.80
CA GLY A 260 15.09 7.50 11.96
C GLY A 260 14.61 6.28 12.73
N SER A 261 14.18 6.45 14.00
CA SER A 261 13.73 5.35 14.84
C SER A 261 12.68 5.81 15.87
N TYR A 262 11.88 4.86 16.36
CA TYR A 262 11.05 5.01 17.55
C TYR A 262 10.84 3.66 18.23
N THR A 263 10.46 3.69 19.52
CA THR A 263 10.06 2.49 20.27
C THR A 263 8.70 2.73 20.89
N VAL A 264 7.80 1.77 20.73
CA VAL A 264 6.48 1.80 21.37
C VAL A 264 6.56 1.24 22.78
N ARG A 265 5.58 1.56 23.61
CA ARG A 265 5.48 1.03 24.97
C ARG A 265 5.22 -0.49 24.94
N PRO A 266 5.67 -1.25 25.97
CA PRO A 266 5.45 -2.71 26.01
C PRO A 266 3.99 -3.13 25.89
N GLU A 267 3.05 -2.39 26.49
CA GLU A 267 1.63 -2.65 26.40
C GLU A 267 1.08 -2.42 24.97
N THR A 268 1.62 -1.45 24.25
CA THR A 268 1.27 -1.20 22.84
C THR A 268 1.76 -2.36 21.98
N LEU A 269 3.00 -2.82 22.18
CA LEU A 269 3.53 -3.98 21.47
C LEU A 269 2.68 -5.24 21.74
N ALA A 270 2.35 -5.51 23.00
CA ALA A 270 1.53 -6.67 23.36
C ALA A 270 0.17 -6.65 22.66
N ALA A 271 -0.51 -5.50 22.64
CA ALA A 271 -1.80 -5.34 21.96
C ALA A 271 -1.69 -5.51 20.43
N ILE A 272 -0.58 -5.11 19.81
CA ILE A 272 -0.30 -5.40 18.40
C ILE A 272 -0.13 -6.91 18.21
N GLN A 273 0.67 -7.57 19.04
CA GLN A 273 0.98 -9.00 18.95
C GLN A 273 -0.23 -9.91 19.23
N GLU A 274 -1.29 -9.42 19.86
CA GLU A 274 -2.57 -10.14 19.94
C GLU A 274 -3.18 -10.44 18.56
N ASN A 275 -2.98 -9.55 17.59
CA ASN A 275 -3.57 -9.64 16.26
C ASN A 275 -2.57 -10.00 15.17
N PHE A 276 -1.31 -9.65 15.35
CA PHE A 276 -0.27 -9.81 14.34
C PHE A 276 0.80 -10.81 14.78
N SER A 277 1.30 -11.56 13.81
CA SER A 277 2.58 -12.25 13.86
C SER A 277 3.42 -11.83 12.66
N CYS A 278 4.68 -12.23 12.60
CA CYS A 278 5.56 -11.80 11.53
C CYS A 278 6.62 -12.85 11.21
N GLY A 279 7.18 -12.72 10.02
CA GLY A 279 8.32 -13.47 9.54
C GLY A 279 8.91 -12.79 8.32
N TRP A 280 10.10 -13.22 7.92
CA TRP A 280 10.76 -12.75 6.72
C TRP A 280 11.53 -13.88 6.05
N SER A 281 11.79 -13.73 4.75
CA SER A 281 12.64 -14.64 3.98
C SER A 281 13.68 -13.86 3.21
N SER A 282 14.86 -14.44 3.06
CA SER A 282 15.92 -13.91 2.21
C SER A 282 15.52 -13.99 0.73
N GLU A 283 16.18 -13.20 -0.11
CA GLU A 283 15.95 -13.25 -1.55
C GLU A 283 16.26 -14.64 -2.13
N GLU A 284 17.29 -15.30 -1.63
CA GLU A 284 17.65 -16.67 -2.05
C GLU A 284 16.54 -17.67 -1.71
N GLU A 285 15.98 -17.60 -0.51
CA GLU A 285 14.85 -18.44 -0.10
C GLU A 285 13.62 -18.19 -0.96
N VAL A 286 13.26 -16.91 -1.20
CA VAL A 286 12.10 -16.53 -2.03
C VAL A 286 12.25 -17.09 -3.45
N VAL A 287 13.41 -16.90 -4.09
CA VAL A 287 13.66 -17.43 -5.45
C VAL A 287 13.65 -18.96 -5.46
N GLY A 288 14.20 -19.60 -4.42
CA GLY A 288 14.19 -21.06 -4.28
C GLY A 288 12.77 -21.64 -4.14
N GLU A 289 11.87 -20.98 -3.42
CA GLU A 289 10.49 -21.45 -3.22
C GLU A 289 9.60 -21.19 -4.43
N ILE A 290 9.79 -20.09 -5.19
CA ILE A 290 9.07 -19.85 -6.46
C ILE A 290 9.24 -21.04 -7.42
N GLY A 291 10.44 -21.60 -7.50
CA GLY A 291 10.72 -22.80 -8.33
C GLY A 291 9.97 -24.05 -7.88
N ARG A 292 9.69 -24.21 -6.59
CA ARG A 292 8.96 -25.35 -6.02
C ARG A 292 7.46 -25.31 -6.25
N ALA A 293 6.89 -24.11 -6.39
CA ALA A 293 5.45 -23.94 -6.60
C ALA A 293 4.96 -24.42 -7.98
N HIS A 294 5.87 -24.73 -8.89
CA HIS A 294 5.58 -25.15 -10.26
C HIS A 294 5.85 -26.64 -10.54
N VAL A 295 6.10 -27.47 -9.52
CA VAL A 295 6.37 -28.90 -9.65
C VAL A 295 5.19 -29.73 -9.20
#